data_80328e9d57631dbde2848f6e69b18a49
#
_entry.id   80328e9d57631dbde2848f6e69b18a49
#
_cell.length_a   1.000
_cell.length_b   1.000
_cell.length_c   1.000
_cell.angle_alpha   90.00
_cell.angle_beta   90.00
_cell.angle_gamma   90.00
#
_symmetry.space_group_name_H-M   'P 1'
#
loop_
_entity.id
_entity.type
_entity.pdbx_description
1 polymer ?
#
loop_
_entity_poly.entity_id
_entity_poly.type
_entity_poly.pdbx_seq_one_letter_code
_entity_poly.pdbx_strand_id
1 'polypeptide(L)'
;MLKNKKITNSEGAARSFSKNTFNIINSKGFNAKYSKTFHSISSIAIAGSDTNMQRDYEYSAATHASDLLLAEEVGSLAAKRAASRLNSKKIKSCTLDVIFEPRVAKSILSSFCSCASGTSIARGTSFLNNQLNTSIFKKNINITNNPK
;
A
#
# COMPACT_ATOMS: atom_id res chain seq x y z
N MET A 1 -4.18 -15.37 -14.38
CA MET A 1 -2.88 -15.62 -13.70
C MET A 1 -2.16 -16.83 -14.29
N LEU A 2 -2.67 -18.03 -14.20
CA LEU A 2 -2.01 -19.28 -14.68
C LEU A 2 -1.80 -19.40 -16.20
N LYS A 3 -2.37 -18.51 -17.00
CA LYS A 3 -2.08 -18.44 -18.46
C LYS A 3 -0.64 -18.00 -18.78
N ASN A 4 0.06 -17.40 -17.83
CA ASN A 4 1.47 -17.03 -18.00
C ASN A 4 2.36 -18.25 -17.72
N LYS A 5 3.05 -18.76 -18.75
CA LYS A 5 3.89 -19.97 -18.69
C LYS A 5 5.03 -19.90 -17.65
N LYS A 6 5.40 -18.72 -17.19
CA LYS A 6 6.42 -18.53 -16.15
C LYS A 6 5.87 -18.72 -14.73
N ILE A 7 4.54 -18.75 -14.58
CA ILE A 7 3.89 -18.96 -13.29
C ILE A 7 3.72 -20.44 -13.04
N THR A 8 4.29 -20.91 -11.95
CA THR A 8 4.31 -22.33 -11.57
C THR A 8 3.36 -22.63 -10.44
N ASN A 9 3.05 -21.63 -9.59
CA ASN A 9 2.16 -21.81 -8.46
C ASN A 9 1.50 -20.49 -8.03
N SER A 10 0.63 -20.58 -7.04
CA SER A 10 -0.03 -19.45 -6.38
C SER A 10 -0.17 -19.74 -4.89
N GLU A 11 0.02 -18.72 -4.06
CA GLU A 11 -0.37 -18.78 -2.65
C GLU A 11 -1.85 -18.46 -2.41
N GLY A 12 -2.62 -18.33 -3.50
CA GLY A 12 -4.04 -18.11 -3.47
C GLY A 12 -4.47 -16.71 -3.88
N ALA A 13 -5.77 -16.52 -3.81
CA ALA A 13 -6.44 -15.25 -4.00
C ALA A 13 -7.48 -15.07 -2.89
N ALA A 14 -7.72 -13.82 -2.52
CA ALA A 14 -8.70 -13.49 -1.50
C ALA A 14 -9.58 -12.34 -1.97
N ARG A 15 -10.84 -12.37 -1.57
CA ARG A 15 -11.79 -11.26 -1.68
C ARG A 15 -12.38 -11.02 -0.31
N SER A 16 -12.40 -9.78 0.13
CA SER A 16 -13.02 -9.42 1.40
C SER A 16 -14.01 -8.26 1.22
N PHE A 17 -14.98 -8.26 2.12
CA PHE A 17 -15.94 -7.19 2.29
C PHE A 17 -16.15 -6.94 3.78
N SER A 18 -16.18 -5.68 4.16
CA SER A 18 -16.62 -5.28 5.49
C SER A 18 -17.52 -4.05 5.42
N LYS A 19 -18.48 -3.98 6.34
CA LYS A 19 -19.29 -2.80 6.61
C LYS A 19 -19.16 -2.46 8.09
N ASN A 20 -18.57 -1.32 8.37
CA ASN A 20 -18.40 -0.85 9.74
C ASN A 20 -19.33 0.33 9.99
N THR A 21 -20.02 0.29 11.13
CA THR A 21 -20.88 1.38 11.60
C THR A 21 -20.27 1.95 12.86
N PHE A 22 -20.04 3.24 12.87
CA PHE A 22 -19.50 3.98 14.00
C PHE A 22 -20.61 4.84 14.59
N ASN A 23 -20.72 4.82 15.91
CA ASN A 23 -21.61 5.68 16.66
C ASN A 23 -20.82 6.35 17.79
N ILE A 24 -20.84 7.66 17.84
CA ILE A 24 -20.14 8.46 18.85
C ILE A 24 -21.19 9.25 19.61
N ILE A 25 -21.24 9.03 20.93
CA ILE A 25 -22.14 9.72 21.85
C ILE A 25 -21.29 10.30 22.97
N ASN A 26 -21.60 11.51 23.40
CA ASN A 26 -20.95 12.09 24.58
C ASN A 26 -21.96 12.68 25.54
N SER A 27 -21.52 13.00 26.77
CA SER A 27 -22.35 13.56 27.83
C SER A 27 -22.87 14.98 27.55
N LYS A 28 -22.39 15.67 26.54
CA LYS A 28 -22.84 17.00 26.09
C LYS A 28 -23.90 16.93 24.98
N GLY A 29 -24.53 15.76 24.76
CA GLY A 29 -25.62 15.59 23.80
C GLY A 29 -25.17 15.37 22.36
N PHE A 30 -23.87 15.26 22.06
CA PHE A 30 -23.40 14.90 20.73
C PHE A 30 -23.73 13.43 20.46
N ASN A 31 -24.41 13.16 19.34
CA ASN A 31 -24.71 11.83 18.86
C ASN A 31 -24.55 11.83 17.32
N ALA A 32 -23.55 11.12 16.83
CA ALA A 32 -23.30 10.99 15.41
C ALA A 32 -23.04 9.53 15.03
N LYS A 33 -23.62 9.10 13.93
CA LYS A 33 -23.50 7.76 13.38
C LYS A 33 -23.15 7.82 11.90
N TYR A 34 -22.15 7.05 11.48
CA TYR A 34 -21.85 6.84 10.06
C TYR A 34 -21.47 5.40 9.79
N SER A 35 -21.67 4.97 8.56
CA SER A 35 -21.25 3.65 8.10
C SER A 35 -20.26 3.77 6.93
N LYS A 36 -19.27 2.89 6.93
CA LYS A 36 -18.29 2.80 5.85
C LYS A 36 -18.19 1.35 5.40
N THR A 37 -18.19 1.16 4.08
CA THR A 37 -17.89 -0.13 3.44
C THR A 37 -16.42 -0.16 3.00
N PHE A 38 -15.88 -1.36 2.95
CA PHE A 38 -14.54 -1.63 2.42
C PHE A 38 -14.57 -2.93 1.66
N HIS A 39 -14.05 -2.91 0.46
CA HIS A 39 -13.91 -4.05 -0.42
C HIS A 39 -12.45 -4.22 -0.79
N SER A 40 -11.97 -5.45 -0.85
CA SER A 40 -10.65 -5.72 -1.40
C SER A 40 -10.62 -7.03 -2.17
N ILE A 41 -9.70 -7.11 -3.11
CA ILE A 41 -9.34 -8.31 -3.85
C ILE A 41 -7.83 -8.36 -3.96
N SER A 42 -7.24 -9.54 -3.79
CA SER A 42 -5.80 -9.76 -3.89
C SER A 42 -5.49 -11.11 -4.51
N SER A 43 -4.31 -11.23 -5.10
CA SER A 43 -3.78 -12.48 -5.63
C SER A 43 -2.27 -12.50 -5.49
N ILE A 44 -1.72 -13.69 -5.19
CA ILE A 44 -0.29 -13.91 -5.04
C ILE A 44 0.14 -14.95 -6.08
N ALA A 45 1.16 -14.63 -6.85
CA ALA A 45 1.72 -15.50 -7.87
C ALA A 45 3.15 -15.92 -7.54
N ILE A 46 3.51 -17.14 -7.89
CA ILE A 46 4.86 -17.69 -7.79
C ILE A 46 5.33 -18.03 -9.20
N ALA A 47 6.47 -17.47 -9.59
CA ALA A 47 7.12 -17.72 -10.87
C ALA A 47 8.41 -18.52 -10.67
N GLY A 48 8.78 -19.35 -11.65
CA GLY A 48 9.99 -20.17 -11.62
C GLY A 48 9.86 -21.41 -10.77
N SER A 49 10.96 -22.14 -10.63
CA SER A 49 11.04 -23.40 -9.88
C SER A 49 12.29 -23.44 -9.01
N ASP A 50 12.31 -24.34 -8.08
CA ASP A 50 13.45 -24.67 -7.21
C ASP A 50 14.06 -23.42 -6.54
N THR A 51 15.35 -23.24 -6.66
CA THR A 51 16.07 -22.10 -6.05
C THR A 51 15.83 -20.76 -6.75
N ASN A 52 15.19 -20.74 -7.92
CA ASN A 52 14.90 -19.52 -8.70
C ASN A 52 13.42 -19.09 -8.60
N MET A 53 12.71 -19.57 -7.57
CA MET A 53 11.33 -19.12 -7.34
C MET A 53 11.29 -17.65 -6.92
N GLN A 54 10.35 -16.91 -7.53
CA GLN A 54 10.07 -15.52 -7.22
C GLN A 54 8.58 -15.34 -6.94
N ARG A 55 8.28 -14.57 -5.93
CA ARG A 55 6.93 -14.30 -5.46
C ARG A 55 6.61 -12.81 -5.60
N ASP A 56 5.44 -12.50 -6.08
CA ASP A 56 4.88 -11.16 -6.00
C ASP A 56 3.35 -11.20 -5.95
N TYR A 57 2.74 -10.08 -5.65
CA TYR A 57 1.30 -9.94 -5.45
C TYR A 57 0.75 -8.70 -6.13
N GLU A 58 -0.56 -8.69 -6.28
CA GLU A 58 -1.34 -7.50 -6.59
C GLU A 58 -2.59 -7.46 -5.74
N TYR A 59 -3.07 -6.26 -5.44
CA TYR A 59 -4.34 -6.06 -4.76
C TYR A 59 -5.04 -4.80 -5.26
N SER A 60 -6.36 -4.80 -5.12
CA SER A 60 -7.20 -3.63 -5.29
C SER A 60 -8.10 -3.49 -4.07
N ALA A 61 -8.27 -2.26 -3.58
CA ALA A 61 -9.10 -1.96 -2.42
C ALA A 61 -9.84 -0.65 -2.62
N ALA A 62 -11.13 -0.64 -2.30
CA ALA A 62 -12.01 0.51 -2.50
C ALA A 62 -13.17 0.52 -1.50
N THR A 63 -13.82 1.67 -1.37
CA THR A 63 -15.04 1.82 -0.58
C THR A 63 -16.24 1.20 -1.29
N HIS A 64 -16.29 1.22 -2.63
CA HIS A 64 -17.34 0.60 -3.43
C HIS A 64 -16.79 -0.57 -4.26
N ALA A 65 -17.59 -1.62 -4.40
CA ALA A 65 -17.18 -2.81 -5.14
C ALA A 65 -16.94 -2.54 -6.64
N SER A 66 -17.65 -1.56 -7.21
CA SER A 66 -17.49 -1.10 -8.59
C SER A 66 -16.13 -0.49 -8.90
N ASP A 67 -15.43 0.00 -7.88
CA ASP A 67 -14.16 0.71 -8.02
C ASP A 67 -12.95 -0.25 -7.90
N LEU A 68 -13.22 -1.54 -7.66
CA LEU A 68 -12.18 -2.56 -7.67
C LEU A 68 -11.74 -2.88 -9.10
N LEU A 69 -10.45 -3.17 -9.25
CA LEU A 69 -9.96 -3.84 -10.45
C LEU A 69 -10.65 -5.19 -10.62
N LEU A 70 -10.81 -5.61 -11.86
CA LEU A 70 -11.32 -6.95 -12.16
C LEU A 70 -10.39 -8.03 -11.58
N ALA A 71 -10.96 -9.14 -11.13
CA ALA A 71 -10.19 -10.25 -10.57
C ALA A 71 -9.13 -10.77 -11.55
N GLU A 72 -9.45 -10.76 -12.84
CA GLU A 72 -8.54 -11.19 -13.92
C GLU A 72 -7.35 -10.22 -14.04
N GLU A 73 -7.57 -8.93 -13.91
CA GLU A 73 -6.50 -7.90 -13.94
C GLU A 73 -5.58 -8.06 -12.75
N VAL A 74 -6.12 -8.19 -11.54
CA VAL A 74 -5.34 -8.41 -10.31
C VAL A 74 -4.46 -9.66 -10.44
N GLY A 75 -5.04 -10.79 -10.90
CA GLY A 75 -4.28 -12.01 -11.12
C GLY A 75 -3.22 -11.90 -12.22
N SER A 76 -3.52 -11.18 -13.30
CA SER A 76 -2.59 -10.95 -14.40
C SER A 76 -1.41 -10.07 -13.99
N LEU A 77 -1.68 -9.00 -13.25
CA LEU A 77 -0.64 -8.09 -12.72
C LEU A 77 0.27 -8.79 -11.70
N ALA A 78 -0.30 -9.59 -10.79
CA ALA A 78 0.47 -10.41 -9.86
C ALA A 78 1.42 -11.35 -10.61
N ALA A 79 0.92 -12.04 -11.63
CA ALA A 79 1.71 -12.93 -12.47
C ALA A 79 2.83 -12.20 -13.23
N LYS A 80 2.52 -11.05 -13.83
CA LYS A 80 3.52 -10.22 -14.54
C LYS A 80 4.63 -9.78 -13.61
N ARG A 81 4.30 -9.35 -12.40
CA ARG A 81 5.28 -8.91 -11.39
C ARG A 81 6.17 -10.05 -10.91
N ALA A 82 5.59 -11.20 -10.54
CA ALA A 82 6.36 -12.36 -10.14
C ALA A 82 7.32 -12.83 -11.26
N ALA A 83 6.83 -12.90 -12.49
CA ALA A 83 7.63 -13.28 -13.65
C ALA A 83 8.78 -12.30 -13.96
N SER A 84 8.58 -10.99 -13.68
CA SER A 84 9.62 -9.98 -13.92
C SER A 84 10.77 -10.04 -12.91
N ARG A 85 10.58 -10.72 -11.79
CA ARG A 85 11.60 -10.93 -10.76
C ARG A 85 12.53 -12.11 -11.03
N LEU A 86 12.19 -12.96 -11.98
CA LEU A 86 13.05 -14.08 -12.36
C LEU A 86 14.42 -13.60 -12.85
N ASN A 87 15.46 -14.38 -12.53
CA ASN A 87 16.85 -14.08 -12.93
C ASN A 87 17.37 -12.74 -12.35
N SER A 88 16.88 -12.33 -11.19
CA SER A 88 17.38 -11.15 -10.50
C SER A 88 18.89 -11.27 -10.23
N LYS A 89 19.62 -10.18 -10.45
CA LYS A 89 21.07 -10.12 -10.22
C LYS A 89 21.39 -9.27 -9.02
N LYS A 90 22.35 -9.69 -8.21
CA LYS A 90 22.94 -8.83 -7.18
C LYS A 90 23.81 -7.77 -7.84
N ILE A 91 23.60 -6.52 -7.46
CA ILE A 91 24.49 -5.42 -7.83
C ILE A 91 25.49 -5.17 -6.70
N LYS A 92 26.68 -4.68 -7.05
CA LYS A 92 27.68 -4.24 -6.06
C LYS A 92 27.17 -3.00 -5.32
N SER A 93 27.67 -2.79 -4.10
CA SER A 93 27.39 -1.55 -3.37
C SER A 93 27.86 -0.35 -4.18
N CYS A 94 26.97 0.60 -4.40
CA CYS A 94 27.22 1.81 -5.18
C CYS A 94 26.24 2.91 -4.79
N THR A 95 26.56 4.14 -5.19
CA THR A 95 25.67 5.28 -5.08
C THR A 95 25.07 5.54 -6.45
N LEU A 96 23.75 5.56 -6.55
CA LEU A 96 23.03 5.82 -7.79
C LEU A 96 21.64 6.39 -7.51
N ASP A 97 21.03 6.96 -8.54
CA ASP A 97 19.66 7.43 -8.50
C ASP A 97 18.71 6.24 -8.38
N VAL A 98 17.67 6.39 -7.55
CA VAL A 98 16.68 5.35 -7.27
C VAL A 98 15.30 5.82 -7.69
N ILE A 99 14.64 5.03 -8.53
CA ILE A 99 13.24 5.21 -8.90
C ILE A 99 12.40 4.26 -8.04
N PHE A 100 11.50 4.81 -7.23
CA PHE A 100 10.59 4.03 -6.42
C PHE A 100 9.32 3.66 -7.20
N GLU A 101 9.01 2.39 -7.25
CA GLU A 101 7.70 1.92 -7.74
C GLU A 101 6.56 2.54 -6.91
N PRO A 102 5.37 2.82 -7.49
CA PRO A 102 4.26 3.48 -6.79
C PRO A 102 3.88 2.85 -5.45
N ARG A 103 3.95 1.52 -5.30
CA ARG A 103 3.69 0.83 -4.03
C ARG A 103 4.69 1.22 -2.94
N VAL A 104 5.97 1.33 -3.31
CA VAL A 104 7.04 1.72 -2.38
C VAL A 104 6.97 3.22 -2.10
N ALA A 105 6.70 4.05 -3.11
CA ALA A 105 6.52 5.49 -2.94
C ALA A 105 5.38 5.81 -1.94
N LYS A 106 4.26 5.07 -2.00
CA LYS A 106 3.18 5.19 -1.01
C LYS A 106 3.64 4.89 0.42
N SER A 107 4.51 3.89 0.63
CA SER A 107 5.00 3.56 1.96
C SER A 107 5.91 4.67 2.53
N ILE A 108 6.70 5.33 1.70
CA ILE A 108 7.52 6.48 2.09
C ILE A 108 6.63 7.63 2.56
N LEU A 109 5.57 7.95 1.78
CA LEU A 109 4.61 8.97 2.16
C LEU A 109 3.88 8.61 3.46
N SER A 110 3.44 7.36 3.61
CA SER A 110 2.79 6.88 4.84
C SER A 110 3.70 7.00 6.06
N SER A 111 4.98 6.67 5.92
CA SER A 111 5.99 6.82 6.98
C SER A 111 6.15 8.28 7.39
N PHE A 112 6.23 9.19 6.41
CA PHE A 112 6.27 10.63 6.68
C PHE A 112 5.02 11.09 7.44
N CYS A 113 3.82 10.73 6.98
CA CYS A 113 2.56 11.09 7.64
C CYS A 113 2.49 10.55 9.08
N SER A 114 3.02 9.35 9.34
CA SER A 114 3.10 8.78 10.69
C SER A 114 4.04 9.58 11.58
N CYS A 115 5.18 10.04 11.06
CA CYS A 115 6.09 10.89 11.79
C CYS A 115 5.51 12.30 12.06
N ALA A 116 4.73 12.83 11.13
CA ALA A 116 4.06 14.12 11.25
C ALA A 116 2.81 14.09 12.15
N SER A 117 2.37 12.92 12.60
CA SER A 117 1.18 12.81 13.45
C SER A 117 1.39 13.48 14.81
N GLY A 118 0.37 14.18 15.31
CA GLY A 118 0.41 14.84 16.62
C GLY A 118 0.76 13.89 17.77
N THR A 119 0.34 12.63 17.69
CA THR A 119 0.69 11.59 18.67
C THR A 119 2.18 11.27 18.68
N SER A 120 2.81 11.14 17.52
CA SER A 120 4.25 10.88 17.40
C SER A 120 5.08 12.05 17.90
N ILE A 121 4.65 13.27 17.59
CA ILE A 121 5.28 14.51 18.08
C ILE A 121 5.16 14.61 19.60
N ALA A 122 3.95 14.44 20.16
CA ALA A 122 3.71 14.53 21.59
C ALA A 122 4.49 13.49 22.41
N ARG A 123 4.72 12.31 21.86
CA ARG A 123 5.52 11.25 22.48
C ARG A 123 7.04 11.44 22.33
N GLY A 124 7.49 12.41 21.56
CA GLY A 124 8.91 12.62 21.29
C GLY A 124 9.55 11.55 20.39
N THR A 125 8.77 10.72 19.72
CA THR A 125 9.29 9.59 18.90
C THR A 125 9.51 9.95 17.45
N SER A 126 9.21 11.19 17.05
CA SER A 126 9.37 11.65 15.67
C SER A 126 10.66 12.44 15.47
N PHE A 127 11.33 12.24 14.34
CA PHE A 127 12.44 13.11 13.90
C PHE A 127 11.96 14.52 13.54
N LEU A 128 10.65 14.74 13.41
CA LEU A 128 10.03 16.04 13.12
C LEU A 128 9.75 16.86 14.40
N ASN A 129 10.19 16.40 15.56
CA ASN A 129 10.09 17.18 16.79
C ASN A 129 10.77 18.54 16.60
N ASN A 130 10.08 19.60 17.01
CA ASN A 130 10.56 21.00 16.89
C ASN A 130 10.74 21.49 15.44
N GLN A 131 10.18 20.79 14.44
CA GLN A 131 10.25 21.18 13.03
C GLN A 131 8.99 21.91 12.54
N LEU A 132 8.13 22.37 13.45
CA LEU A 132 6.94 23.13 13.08
C LEU A 132 7.36 24.42 12.35
N ASN A 133 6.67 24.70 11.24
CA ASN A 133 6.96 25.84 10.35
C ASN A 133 8.32 25.79 9.64
N THR A 134 9.02 24.66 9.67
CA THR A 134 10.25 24.48 8.89
C THR A 134 9.98 23.71 7.60
N SER A 135 10.79 23.97 6.57
CA SER A 135 10.69 23.25 5.30
C SER A 135 11.46 21.94 5.38
N ILE A 136 10.78 20.81 5.32
CA ILE A 136 11.38 19.46 5.39
C ILE A 136 11.86 18.99 4.01
N PHE A 137 11.15 19.37 2.96
CA PHE A 137 11.44 18.98 1.58
C PHE A 137 11.82 20.17 0.71
N LYS A 138 12.32 19.90 -0.49
CA LYS A 138 12.56 20.93 -1.50
C LYS A 138 11.23 21.65 -1.85
N LYS A 139 11.31 22.91 -2.25
CA LYS A 139 10.14 23.77 -2.53
C LYS A 139 9.14 23.24 -3.56
N ASN A 140 9.55 22.31 -4.41
CA ASN A 140 8.69 21.69 -5.42
C ASN A 140 7.88 20.49 -4.90
N ILE A 141 8.06 20.09 -3.63
CA ILE A 141 7.32 18.99 -3.01
C ILE A 141 6.28 19.57 -2.06
N ASN A 142 5.02 19.32 -2.35
CA ASN A 142 3.90 19.71 -1.50
C ASN A 142 3.11 18.47 -1.09
N ILE A 143 2.88 18.33 0.21
CA ILE A 143 2.06 17.26 0.78
C ILE A 143 0.88 17.91 1.47
N THR A 144 -0.33 17.61 1.00
CA THR A 144 -1.57 18.16 1.56
C THR A 144 -2.44 17.05 2.11
N ASN A 145 -3.04 17.30 3.26
CA ASN A 145 -4.10 16.44 3.81
C ASN A 145 -5.44 17.12 3.57
N ASN A 146 -6.32 16.45 2.82
CA ASN A 146 -7.70 16.90 2.61
C ASN A 146 -8.65 15.86 3.26
N PRO A 147 -9.28 16.18 4.38
CA PRO A 147 -10.17 15.27 5.10
C PRO A 147 -11.57 15.13 4.50
N LYS A 148 -11.87 15.74 3.35
CA LYS A 148 -13.19 15.65 2.68
C LYS A 148 -13.40 14.32 1.99
#